data_5a8e6cf1f29fb85e5d50c19db45a17c2
#
_entry.id   5a8e6cf1f29fb85e5d50c19db45a17c2
#
_cell.length_a   1.000
_cell.length_b   1.000
_cell.length_c   1.000
_cell.angle_alpha   90.00
_cell.angle_beta   90.00
_cell.angle_gamma   90.00
#
_symmetry.space_group_name_H-M   'P 1'
#
loop_
_entity.id
_entity.type
_entity.pdbx_description
1 polymer ?
#
loop_
_entity_poly.entity_id
_entity_poly.type
_entity_poly.pdbx_seq_one_letter_code
_entity_poly.pdbx_strand_id
1 'polypeptide(L)'
;MNVRRVFVFMGAVIVALSAGATSFAGDDKQLQSQKGAVSYQVPNGKPVPLAINASIGLADRDYAITGGESLAQVLLPDSSSVLVGSDTKVQLAFFNQAQIANAKFVVYDGRVRFAVRHPQGAKANYTFATPTGSVGVRGTQGDIEYDASGALRVNVYELCDPNAPVVVTTRGGKVFTILAGQSLFARVVNGIIQTEVQQLTQQLVGQFAGDFGVPTSWDAAKGEVIGYAGSAVNNVTGGFGNEVVSAVGNLFKKKATPSPAPTRSTCS
;
A
#
# COMPACT_ATOMS: atom_id res chain seq x y z
N MET A 1 58.39 -37.30 48.00
CA MET A 1 56.93 -37.41 47.60
C MET A 1 56.59 -36.21 46.78
N ASN A 2 56.65 -36.31 45.40
CA ASN A 2 56.46 -35.21 44.47
C ASN A 2 55.02 -35.25 43.88
N VAL A 3 54.19 -34.29 44.27
CA VAL A 3 52.83 -34.14 43.71
C VAL A 3 52.93 -33.24 42.49
N ARG A 4 52.76 -33.80 41.29
CA ARG A 4 52.61 -33.05 40.02
C ARG A 4 51.17 -32.53 39.92
N ARG A 5 51.02 -31.20 39.87
CA ARG A 5 49.74 -30.52 39.53
C ARG A 5 49.59 -30.51 38.03
N VAL A 6 48.55 -31.20 37.55
CA VAL A 6 48.11 -31.13 36.14
C VAL A 6 47.16 -29.94 36.00
N PHE A 7 47.53 -28.95 35.22
CA PHE A 7 46.62 -27.87 34.82
C PHE A 7 45.90 -28.30 33.53
N VAL A 8 44.59 -28.48 33.66
CA VAL A 8 43.71 -28.66 32.47
C VAL A 8 43.30 -27.29 31.97
N PHE A 9 43.80 -26.90 30.80
CA PHE A 9 43.32 -25.73 30.08
C PHE A 9 42.02 -26.05 29.36
N MET A 10 40.91 -25.51 29.82
CA MET A 10 39.61 -25.58 29.18
C MET A 10 39.55 -24.44 28.17
N GLY A 11 39.82 -24.72 26.89
CA GLY A 11 39.72 -23.77 25.80
C GLY A 11 38.25 -23.51 25.44
N ALA A 12 37.75 -22.32 25.71
CA ALA A 12 36.45 -21.89 25.27
C ALA A 12 36.55 -21.54 23.75
N VAL A 13 35.90 -22.34 22.93
CA VAL A 13 35.73 -22.03 21.51
C VAL A 13 34.58 -21.03 21.40
N ILE A 14 34.92 -19.77 21.16
CA ILE A 14 33.92 -18.72 20.81
C ILE A 14 33.62 -18.86 19.31
N VAL A 15 32.49 -19.47 18.97
CA VAL A 15 31.96 -19.45 17.62
C VAL A 15 31.31 -18.07 17.42
N ALA A 16 32.02 -17.15 16.76
CA ALA A 16 31.45 -15.89 16.32
C ALA A 16 30.50 -16.17 15.13
N LEU A 17 29.19 -16.18 15.38
CA LEU A 17 28.19 -16.07 14.32
C LEU A 17 28.30 -14.66 13.71
N SER A 18 29.04 -14.52 12.62
CA SER A 18 28.96 -13.35 11.77
C SER A 18 27.61 -13.37 11.07
N ALA A 19 26.63 -12.62 11.57
CA ALA A 19 25.43 -12.25 10.81
C ALA A 19 25.91 -11.42 9.60
N GLY A 20 26.08 -12.06 8.46
CA GLY A 20 26.38 -11.39 7.20
C GLY A 20 25.19 -10.50 6.85
N ALA A 21 25.34 -9.18 7.02
CA ALA A 21 24.45 -8.22 6.39
C ALA A 21 24.65 -8.37 4.87
N THR A 22 23.72 -9.07 4.20
CA THR A 22 23.68 -9.09 2.74
C THR A 22 23.26 -7.68 2.30
N SER A 23 24.26 -6.93 1.80
CA SER A 23 24.04 -5.65 1.12
C SER A 23 23.33 -5.98 -0.20
N PHE A 24 22.04 -5.79 -0.27
CA PHE A 24 21.30 -5.90 -1.52
C PHE A 24 21.65 -4.69 -2.38
N ALA A 25 22.15 -4.94 -3.60
CA ALA A 25 22.30 -3.91 -4.62
C ALA A 25 20.90 -3.36 -4.95
N GLY A 26 20.78 -2.03 -5.13
CA GLY A 26 19.50 -1.31 -5.23
C GLY A 26 18.62 -1.62 -6.44
N ASP A 27 18.91 -2.67 -7.20
CA ASP A 27 18.17 -3.08 -8.41
C ASP A 27 17.19 -4.23 -8.17
N ASP A 28 17.07 -4.73 -6.95
CA ASP A 28 16.23 -5.89 -6.64
C ASP A 28 14.89 -5.48 -6.03
N LYS A 29 13.84 -6.20 -6.43
CA LYS A 29 12.53 -6.11 -5.80
C LYS A 29 12.62 -6.65 -4.37
N GLN A 30 12.13 -5.90 -3.39
CA GLN A 30 12.27 -6.25 -1.98
C GLN A 30 10.92 -6.28 -1.27
N LEU A 31 10.72 -7.26 -0.41
CA LEU A 31 9.66 -7.28 0.60
C LEU A 31 10.27 -6.96 1.96
N GLN A 32 9.79 -5.91 2.61
CA GLN A 32 10.20 -5.47 3.94
C GLN A 32 9.06 -5.66 4.93
N SER A 33 9.31 -6.34 6.04
CA SER A 33 8.40 -6.42 7.18
C SER A 33 8.52 -5.15 8.03
N GLN A 34 7.42 -4.42 8.21
CA GLN A 34 7.41 -3.18 9.01
C GLN A 34 6.76 -3.37 10.38
N LYS A 35 5.68 -4.15 10.46
CA LYS A 35 4.91 -4.35 11.69
C LYS A 35 4.18 -5.69 11.65
N GLY A 36 4.06 -6.33 12.82
CA GLY A 36 3.21 -7.50 13.03
C GLY A 36 3.73 -8.78 12.36
N ALA A 37 2.83 -9.65 11.96
CA ALA A 37 3.11 -10.93 11.33
C ALA A 37 3.15 -10.77 9.81
N VAL A 38 4.35 -10.82 9.25
CA VAL A 38 4.60 -10.77 7.80
C VAL A 38 5.26 -12.06 7.36
N SER A 39 4.83 -12.60 6.24
CA SER A 39 5.44 -13.78 5.62
C SER A 39 5.61 -13.55 4.11
N TYR A 40 6.63 -14.18 3.54
CA TYR A 40 6.73 -14.34 2.10
C TYR A 40 6.43 -15.79 1.71
N GLN A 41 6.04 -16.03 0.46
CA GLN A 41 5.76 -17.36 -0.04
C GLN A 41 6.15 -17.44 -1.53
N VAL A 42 6.99 -18.42 -1.86
CA VAL A 42 7.25 -18.77 -3.27
C VAL A 42 6.06 -19.56 -3.84
N PRO A 43 5.86 -19.59 -5.17
CA PRO A 43 4.81 -20.40 -5.79
C PRO A 43 4.87 -21.86 -5.32
N ASN A 44 3.72 -22.40 -4.90
CA ASN A 44 3.58 -23.75 -4.37
C ASN A 44 4.39 -24.07 -3.08
N GLY A 45 5.07 -23.05 -2.52
CA GLY A 45 5.77 -23.18 -1.25
C GLY A 45 4.85 -22.94 -0.04
N LYS A 46 5.40 -23.11 1.15
CA LYS A 46 4.74 -22.71 2.40
C LYS A 46 5.11 -21.26 2.74
N PRO A 47 4.23 -20.50 3.42
CA PRO A 47 4.60 -19.19 3.94
C PRO A 47 5.77 -19.29 4.91
N VAL A 48 6.76 -18.40 4.75
CA VAL A 48 7.92 -18.27 5.61
C VAL A 48 7.84 -16.93 6.33
N PRO A 49 7.79 -16.92 7.67
CA PRO A 49 7.66 -15.68 8.42
C PRO A 49 8.94 -14.83 8.32
N LEU A 50 8.76 -13.53 8.27
CA LEU A 50 9.81 -12.52 8.32
C LEU A 50 9.83 -11.84 9.69
N ALA A 51 11.01 -11.65 10.25
CA ALA A 51 11.18 -10.85 11.46
C ALA A 51 10.83 -9.37 11.16
N ILE A 52 10.38 -8.62 12.16
CA ILE A 52 10.13 -7.18 12.01
C ILE A 52 11.43 -6.48 11.58
N ASN A 53 11.33 -5.56 10.64
CA ASN A 53 12.41 -4.85 9.96
C ASN A 53 13.33 -5.74 9.10
N ALA A 54 13.03 -7.01 8.91
CA ALA A 54 13.74 -7.83 7.93
C ALA A 54 13.25 -7.51 6.51
N SER A 55 14.19 -7.64 5.56
CA SER A 55 13.92 -7.55 4.12
C SER A 55 14.36 -8.84 3.42
N ILE A 56 13.64 -9.20 2.38
CA ILE A 56 13.97 -10.32 1.50
C ILE A 56 13.76 -9.91 0.04
N GLY A 57 14.59 -10.43 -0.87
CA GLY A 57 14.35 -10.31 -2.31
C GLY A 57 13.03 -10.97 -2.70
N LEU A 58 12.22 -10.29 -3.53
CA LEU A 58 10.94 -10.78 -4.00
C LEU A 58 11.06 -11.11 -5.49
N ALA A 59 10.96 -12.39 -5.83
CA ALA A 59 10.96 -12.82 -7.22
C ALA A 59 9.57 -12.63 -7.87
N ASP A 60 9.52 -12.69 -9.20
CA ASP A 60 8.25 -12.76 -9.92
C ASP A 60 7.45 -13.98 -9.47
N ARG A 61 6.16 -13.81 -9.28
CA ARG A 61 5.18 -14.78 -8.78
C ARG A 61 5.24 -15.08 -7.28
N ASP A 62 6.15 -14.46 -6.52
CA ASP A 62 6.16 -14.56 -5.06
C ASP A 62 5.01 -13.77 -4.42
N TYR A 63 4.67 -14.16 -3.21
CA TYR A 63 3.59 -13.56 -2.43
C TYR A 63 4.15 -12.84 -1.22
N ALA A 64 3.53 -11.70 -0.90
CA ALA A 64 3.58 -11.05 0.40
C ALA A 64 2.26 -11.34 1.13
N ILE A 65 2.37 -11.77 2.40
CA ILE A 65 1.23 -12.16 3.23
C ILE A 65 1.38 -11.47 4.58
N THR A 66 0.32 -10.82 5.04
CA THR A 66 0.26 -10.16 6.33
C THR A 66 -0.88 -10.74 7.17
N GLY A 67 -0.71 -10.78 8.47
CA GLY A 67 -1.78 -11.07 9.43
C GLY A 67 -2.48 -9.82 9.94
N GLY A 68 -3.32 -9.97 10.98
CA GLY A 68 -3.98 -8.84 11.63
C GLY A 68 -2.99 -7.82 12.18
N GLU A 69 -3.34 -6.53 12.14
CA GLU A 69 -2.53 -5.39 12.61
C GLU A 69 -1.09 -5.36 12.07
N SER A 70 -0.89 -5.92 10.87
CA SER A 70 0.43 -6.06 10.25
C SER A 70 0.60 -5.13 9.07
N LEU A 71 1.87 -4.80 8.78
CA LEU A 71 2.24 -3.94 7.67
C LEU A 71 3.54 -4.45 7.04
N ALA A 72 3.51 -4.59 5.72
CA ALA A 72 4.70 -4.84 4.92
C ALA A 72 4.81 -3.83 3.78
N GLN A 73 6.00 -3.74 3.19
CA GLN A 73 6.24 -2.89 2.03
C GLN A 73 6.96 -3.67 0.94
N VAL A 74 6.44 -3.63 -0.25
CA VAL A 74 7.13 -4.05 -1.47
C VAL A 74 7.78 -2.82 -2.09
N LEU A 75 9.10 -2.84 -2.22
CA LEU A 75 9.90 -1.82 -2.89
C LEU A 75 10.31 -2.33 -4.26
N LEU A 76 10.20 -1.47 -5.26
CA LEU A 76 10.51 -1.79 -6.65
C LEU A 76 11.70 -0.94 -7.14
N PRO A 77 12.49 -1.44 -8.11
CA PRO A 77 13.68 -0.75 -8.61
C PRO A 77 13.43 0.64 -9.20
N ASP A 78 12.22 0.91 -9.72
CA ASP A 78 11.81 2.22 -10.23
C ASP A 78 11.42 3.21 -9.12
N SER A 79 11.69 2.88 -7.86
CA SER A 79 11.30 3.62 -6.66
C SER A 79 9.80 3.67 -6.39
N SER A 80 9.00 2.89 -7.11
CA SER A 80 7.61 2.65 -6.76
C SER A 80 7.51 1.74 -5.53
N SER A 81 6.42 1.89 -4.77
CA SER A 81 6.19 1.06 -3.59
C SER A 81 4.74 0.63 -3.47
N VAL A 82 4.55 -0.55 -2.87
CA VAL A 82 3.25 -1.08 -2.50
C VAL A 82 3.29 -1.46 -1.03
N LEU A 83 2.53 -0.73 -0.19
CA LEU A 83 2.28 -1.12 1.20
C LEU A 83 1.21 -2.20 1.22
N VAL A 84 1.44 -3.23 2.02
CA VAL A 84 0.54 -4.37 2.20
C VAL A 84 0.00 -4.29 3.62
N GLY A 85 -1.31 -4.00 3.74
CA GLY A 85 -2.00 -3.77 5.00
C GLY A 85 -2.33 -5.04 5.76
N SER A 86 -3.18 -4.92 6.78
CA SER A 86 -3.59 -6.05 7.62
C SER A 86 -4.36 -7.09 6.81
N ASP A 87 -4.21 -8.36 7.19
CA ASP A 87 -4.94 -9.53 6.65
C ASP A 87 -4.94 -9.58 5.11
N THR A 88 -3.77 -9.32 4.52
CA THR A 88 -3.63 -9.15 3.06
C THR A 88 -2.79 -10.27 2.45
N LYS A 89 -3.23 -10.78 1.30
CA LYS A 89 -2.46 -11.64 0.43
C LYS A 89 -2.34 -11.02 -0.95
N VAL A 90 -1.11 -10.65 -1.33
CA VAL A 90 -0.78 -10.07 -2.63
C VAL A 90 0.37 -10.83 -3.29
N GLN A 91 0.29 -11.00 -4.61
CA GLN A 91 1.36 -11.60 -5.42
C GLN A 91 1.97 -10.53 -6.32
N LEU A 92 3.30 -10.46 -6.39
CA LEU A 92 4.00 -9.78 -7.47
C LEU A 92 4.05 -10.73 -8.68
N ALA A 93 3.09 -10.62 -9.60
CA ALA A 93 3.04 -11.52 -10.76
C ALA A 93 4.26 -11.34 -11.67
N PHE A 94 4.65 -10.10 -11.94
CA PHE A 94 5.91 -9.75 -12.60
C PHE A 94 6.27 -8.27 -12.38
N PHE A 95 7.56 -7.96 -12.54
CA PHE A 95 8.09 -6.61 -12.69
C PHE A 95 9.15 -6.60 -13.79
N ASN A 96 9.05 -5.66 -14.71
CA ASN A 96 10.04 -5.46 -15.77
C ASN A 96 10.28 -3.95 -15.93
N GLN A 97 11.54 -3.56 -15.87
CA GLN A 97 12.00 -2.18 -16.07
C GLN A 97 12.88 -2.12 -17.32
N ALA A 98 12.22 -1.98 -18.48
CA ALA A 98 12.92 -1.66 -19.73
C ALA A 98 12.84 -0.13 -19.97
N GLN A 99 12.25 0.31 -21.09
CA GLN A 99 11.97 1.74 -21.34
C GLN A 99 10.78 2.26 -20.52
N ILE A 100 9.88 1.37 -20.13
CA ILE A 100 8.69 1.65 -19.31
C ILE A 100 8.70 0.64 -18.17
N ALA A 101 8.55 1.10 -16.93
CA ALA A 101 8.36 0.22 -15.79
C ALA A 101 6.97 -0.45 -15.90
N ASN A 102 6.95 -1.76 -16.02
CA ASN A 102 5.72 -2.55 -16.08
C ASN A 102 5.69 -3.48 -14.87
N ALA A 103 4.60 -3.46 -14.12
CA ALA A 103 4.36 -4.36 -13.00
C ALA A 103 2.94 -4.89 -13.00
N LYS A 104 2.78 -6.10 -12.53
CA LYS A 104 1.48 -6.68 -12.24
C LYS A 104 1.47 -7.28 -10.84
N PHE A 105 0.53 -6.82 -10.05
CA PHE A 105 0.18 -7.40 -8.76
C PHE A 105 -1.17 -8.10 -8.87
N VAL A 106 -1.35 -9.16 -8.09
CA VAL A 106 -2.65 -9.82 -7.90
C VAL A 106 -3.00 -9.72 -6.43
N VAL A 107 -4.07 -9.01 -6.12
CA VAL A 107 -4.61 -8.88 -4.76
C VAL A 107 -5.68 -9.95 -4.60
N TYR A 108 -5.39 -10.96 -3.79
CA TYR A 108 -6.32 -12.08 -3.54
C TYR A 108 -7.29 -11.74 -2.42
N ASP A 109 -6.83 -10.98 -1.42
CA ASP A 109 -7.61 -10.53 -0.28
C ASP A 109 -6.87 -9.39 0.43
N GLY A 110 -7.61 -8.50 1.11
CA GLY A 110 -7.09 -7.45 1.94
C GLY A 110 -6.88 -6.11 1.25
N ARG A 111 -5.89 -5.35 1.71
CA ARG A 111 -5.69 -3.93 1.36
C ARG A 111 -4.25 -3.65 0.96
N VAL A 112 -4.10 -2.90 -0.12
CA VAL A 112 -2.80 -2.38 -0.53
C VAL A 112 -2.88 -0.88 -0.79
N ARG A 113 -1.83 -0.14 -0.41
CA ARG A 113 -1.60 1.24 -0.84
C ARG A 113 -0.46 1.25 -1.83
N PHE A 114 -0.68 1.82 -2.99
CA PHE A 114 0.35 1.96 -4.01
C PHE A 114 0.79 3.41 -4.14
N ALA A 115 2.09 3.59 -4.38
CA ALA A 115 2.70 4.85 -4.77
C ALA A 115 3.58 4.54 -5.99
N VAL A 116 3.00 4.71 -7.19
CA VAL A 116 3.68 4.44 -8.46
C VAL A 116 4.39 5.70 -8.90
N ARG A 117 5.73 5.63 -9.00
CA ARG A 117 6.57 6.75 -9.44
C ARG A 117 6.39 7.01 -10.94
N HIS A 118 6.44 8.28 -11.29
CA HIS A 118 6.45 8.76 -12.66
C HIS A 118 7.61 9.75 -12.84
N PRO A 119 8.87 9.25 -12.90
CA PRO A 119 10.00 10.13 -13.16
C PRO A 119 9.78 10.91 -14.46
N GLN A 120 10.25 12.15 -14.55
CA GLN A 120 10.08 12.97 -15.74
C GLN A 120 10.56 12.22 -16.99
N GLY A 121 9.66 12.04 -17.97
CA GLY A 121 9.94 11.37 -19.24
C GLY A 121 9.83 9.84 -19.22
N ALA A 122 9.68 9.20 -18.07
CA ALA A 122 9.44 7.76 -17.97
C ALA A 122 7.95 7.48 -17.73
N LYS A 123 7.38 6.51 -18.46
CA LYS A 123 6.01 6.05 -18.24
C LYS A 123 6.04 4.81 -17.36
N ALA A 124 5.13 4.74 -16.38
CA ALA A 124 4.87 3.54 -15.62
C ALA A 124 3.57 2.88 -16.12
N ASN A 125 3.50 1.56 -16.07
CA ASN A 125 2.32 0.79 -16.41
C ASN A 125 2.12 -0.32 -15.38
N TYR A 126 1.40 0.00 -14.33
CA TYR A 126 1.13 -0.90 -13.23
C TYR A 126 -0.29 -1.43 -13.33
N THR A 127 -0.47 -2.70 -13.07
CA THR A 127 -1.78 -3.35 -13.03
C THR A 127 -1.96 -4.07 -11.69
N PHE A 128 -3.03 -3.74 -11.00
CA PHE A 128 -3.48 -4.51 -9.84
C PHE A 128 -4.71 -5.32 -10.26
N ALA A 129 -4.59 -6.63 -10.27
CA ALA A 129 -5.66 -7.53 -10.64
C ALA A 129 -6.33 -8.09 -9.38
N THR A 130 -7.65 -8.20 -9.43
CA THR A 130 -8.48 -8.89 -8.43
C THR A 130 -9.46 -9.80 -9.16
N PRO A 131 -10.10 -10.77 -8.50
CA PRO A 131 -11.15 -11.58 -9.12
C PRO A 131 -12.33 -10.78 -9.69
N THR A 132 -12.62 -9.58 -9.16
CA THR A 132 -13.73 -8.72 -9.61
C THR A 132 -13.33 -7.78 -10.74
N GLY A 133 -12.04 -7.45 -10.88
CA GLY A 133 -11.58 -6.54 -11.92
C GLY A 133 -10.08 -6.25 -11.87
N SER A 134 -9.62 -5.37 -12.73
CA SER A 134 -8.24 -4.91 -12.79
C SER A 134 -8.17 -3.39 -12.73
N VAL A 135 -7.11 -2.87 -12.09
CA VAL A 135 -6.83 -1.45 -11.89
C VAL A 135 -5.53 -1.11 -12.58
N GLY A 136 -5.60 -0.30 -13.62
CA GLY A 136 -4.43 0.21 -14.36
C GLY A 136 -3.99 1.57 -13.82
N VAL A 137 -2.70 1.72 -13.50
CA VAL A 137 -2.11 2.88 -12.84
C VAL A 137 -0.88 3.35 -13.61
N ARG A 138 -0.73 4.68 -13.77
CA ARG A 138 0.38 5.29 -14.52
C ARG A 138 0.97 6.50 -13.80
N GLY A 139 1.57 6.30 -12.64
CA GLY A 139 2.05 7.42 -11.81
C GLY A 139 0.92 8.00 -10.96
N THR A 140 0.71 7.41 -9.80
CA THR A 140 -0.50 7.67 -9.00
C THR A 140 -0.27 7.18 -7.58
N GLN A 141 -0.87 7.84 -6.61
CA GLN A 141 -1.04 7.32 -5.26
C GLN A 141 -2.50 6.96 -5.01
N GLY A 142 -2.73 5.77 -4.44
CA GLY A 142 -4.08 5.29 -4.15
C GLY A 142 -4.09 4.04 -3.29
N ASP A 143 -5.29 3.61 -2.93
CA ASP A 143 -5.55 2.38 -2.20
C ASP A 143 -6.43 1.44 -3.01
N ILE A 144 -6.22 0.14 -2.81
CA ILE A 144 -7.08 -0.93 -3.31
C ILE A 144 -7.44 -1.82 -2.11
N GLU A 145 -8.73 -2.10 -1.97
CA GLU A 145 -9.26 -3.13 -1.07
C GLU A 145 -10.01 -4.15 -1.90
N TYR A 146 -9.74 -5.40 -1.64
CA TYR A 146 -10.52 -6.53 -2.16
C TYR A 146 -10.84 -7.45 -1.00
N ASP A 147 -12.10 -7.72 -0.75
CA ASP A 147 -12.57 -8.48 0.39
C ASP A 147 -13.14 -9.86 0.03
N ALA A 148 -13.33 -10.69 1.05
CA ALA A 148 -13.88 -12.05 0.90
C ALA A 148 -15.30 -12.09 0.32
N SER A 149 -16.06 -10.98 0.32
CA SER A 149 -17.35 -10.86 -0.35
C SER A 149 -17.23 -10.66 -1.87
N GLY A 150 -16.01 -10.43 -2.35
CA GLY A 150 -15.72 -10.09 -3.74
C GLY A 150 -15.89 -8.60 -4.06
N ALA A 151 -16.03 -7.75 -3.04
CA ALA A 151 -16.09 -6.32 -3.25
C ALA A 151 -14.69 -5.75 -3.52
N LEU A 152 -14.61 -4.86 -4.51
CA LEU A 152 -13.42 -4.11 -4.88
C LEU A 152 -13.66 -2.63 -4.60
N ARG A 153 -12.75 -2.01 -3.86
CA ARG A 153 -12.70 -0.55 -3.68
C ARG A 153 -11.37 -0.02 -4.20
N VAL A 154 -11.43 1.10 -4.91
CA VAL A 154 -10.25 1.79 -5.45
C VAL A 154 -10.36 3.26 -5.09
N ASN A 155 -9.43 3.76 -4.27
CA ASN A 155 -9.32 5.17 -3.92
C ASN A 155 -8.14 5.78 -4.65
N VAL A 156 -8.31 6.95 -5.25
CA VAL A 156 -7.24 7.69 -5.96
C VAL A 156 -6.99 9.01 -5.25
N TYR A 157 -5.78 9.19 -4.73
CA TYR A 157 -5.39 10.39 -3.98
C TYR A 157 -4.69 11.43 -4.84
N GLU A 158 -3.82 10.98 -5.76
CA GLU A 158 -2.97 11.82 -6.58
C GLU A 158 -2.80 11.21 -7.97
N LEU A 159 -2.81 12.06 -8.99
CA LEU A 159 -2.42 11.73 -10.37
C LEU A 159 -1.23 12.58 -10.76
N CYS A 160 -0.11 11.96 -11.16
CA CYS A 160 1.06 12.69 -11.65
C CYS A 160 0.81 13.34 -13.03
N ASP A 161 0.01 12.70 -13.85
CA ASP A 161 -0.47 13.22 -15.12
C ASP A 161 -2.00 13.24 -15.11
N PRO A 162 -2.65 14.42 -15.14
CA PRO A 162 -4.11 14.51 -15.19
C PRO A 162 -4.72 13.81 -16.42
N ASN A 163 -3.94 13.63 -17.49
CA ASN A 163 -4.36 12.93 -18.71
C ASN A 163 -4.14 11.40 -18.63
N ALA A 164 -3.57 10.90 -17.53
CA ALA A 164 -3.34 9.49 -17.29
C ALA A 164 -4.09 9.00 -16.03
N PRO A 165 -5.44 9.06 -16.03
CA PRO A 165 -6.25 8.66 -14.89
C PRO A 165 -6.10 7.16 -14.60
N VAL A 166 -6.53 6.76 -13.40
CA VAL A 166 -6.65 5.34 -13.05
C VAL A 166 -7.80 4.73 -13.85
N VAL A 167 -7.54 3.59 -14.48
CA VAL A 167 -8.53 2.86 -15.27
C VAL A 167 -8.89 1.56 -14.55
N VAL A 168 -10.17 1.41 -14.20
CA VAL A 168 -10.69 0.18 -13.61
C VAL A 168 -11.52 -0.57 -14.64
N THR A 169 -11.12 -1.80 -14.95
CA THR A 169 -11.88 -2.70 -15.83
C THR A 169 -12.45 -3.82 -14.98
N THR A 170 -13.77 -3.90 -14.89
CA THR A 170 -14.45 -4.98 -14.17
C THR A 170 -14.36 -6.30 -14.95
N ARG A 171 -14.52 -7.43 -14.26
CA ARG A 171 -14.59 -8.76 -14.90
C ARG A 171 -15.68 -8.85 -15.98
N GLY A 172 -16.75 -8.06 -15.87
CA GLY A 172 -17.80 -7.95 -16.88
C GLY A 172 -17.45 -7.07 -18.07
N GLY A 173 -16.20 -6.55 -18.16
CA GLY A 173 -15.71 -5.73 -19.28
C GLY A 173 -16.11 -4.24 -19.20
N LYS A 174 -16.82 -3.79 -18.17
CA LYS A 174 -17.10 -2.35 -17.98
C LYS A 174 -15.82 -1.64 -17.56
N VAL A 175 -15.59 -0.49 -18.18
CA VAL A 175 -14.41 0.36 -17.95
C VAL A 175 -14.83 1.65 -17.25
N PHE A 176 -14.10 2.02 -16.20
CA PHE A 176 -14.29 3.25 -15.43
C PHE A 176 -12.97 4.02 -15.36
N THR A 177 -13.08 5.32 -15.48
CA THR A 177 -11.98 6.26 -15.31
C THR A 177 -12.13 6.94 -13.97
N ILE A 178 -11.10 6.84 -13.10
CA ILE A 178 -11.11 7.38 -11.75
C ILE A 178 -10.06 8.48 -11.65
N LEU A 179 -10.51 9.66 -11.25
CA LEU A 179 -9.68 10.84 -11.09
C LEU A 179 -9.17 10.97 -9.64
N ALA A 180 -8.21 11.86 -9.41
CA ALA A 180 -7.79 12.23 -8.06
C ALA A 180 -8.99 12.72 -7.24
N GLY A 181 -9.06 12.33 -5.96
CA GLY A 181 -10.18 12.64 -5.08
C GLY A 181 -11.44 11.80 -5.33
N GLN A 182 -11.36 10.74 -6.14
CA GLN A 182 -12.49 9.82 -6.37
C GLN A 182 -12.23 8.43 -5.81
N SER A 183 -13.32 7.74 -5.52
CA SER A 183 -13.38 6.33 -5.12
C SER A 183 -14.33 5.56 -6.02
N LEU A 184 -13.91 4.39 -6.48
CA LEU A 184 -14.79 3.41 -7.10
C LEU A 184 -15.08 2.30 -6.10
N PHE A 185 -16.34 1.90 -6.01
CA PHE A 185 -16.78 0.71 -5.30
C PHE A 185 -17.47 -0.25 -6.29
N ALA A 186 -17.02 -1.50 -6.34
CA ALA A 186 -17.63 -2.54 -7.15
C ALA A 186 -17.93 -3.76 -6.28
N ARG A 187 -19.12 -4.31 -6.37
CA ARG A 187 -19.55 -5.50 -5.63
C ARG A 187 -20.36 -6.44 -6.51
N VAL A 188 -20.32 -7.71 -6.20
CA VAL A 188 -21.14 -8.72 -6.88
C VAL A 188 -22.48 -8.87 -6.15
N VAL A 189 -23.58 -8.59 -6.84
CA VAL A 189 -24.94 -8.75 -6.33
C VAL A 189 -25.71 -9.63 -7.32
N ASN A 190 -26.16 -10.80 -6.87
CA ASN A 190 -26.85 -11.78 -7.71
C ASN A 190 -26.09 -12.13 -9.02
N GLY A 191 -24.76 -12.25 -8.92
CA GLY A 191 -23.89 -12.56 -10.07
C GLY A 191 -23.60 -11.37 -11.00
N ILE A 192 -24.15 -10.20 -10.72
CA ILE A 192 -23.94 -8.96 -11.50
C ILE A 192 -23.03 -8.02 -10.74
N ILE A 193 -22.04 -7.46 -11.42
CA ILE A 193 -21.15 -6.46 -10.83
C ILE A 193 -21.85 -5.10 -10.87
N GLN A 194 -22.23 -4.60 -9.68
CA GLN A 194 -22.70 -3.24 -9.46
C GLN A 194 -21.50 -2.36 -9.13
N THR A 195 -21.47 -1.19 -9.73
CA THR A 195 -20.35 -0.23 -9.58
C THR A 195 -20.88 1.15 -9.26
N GLU A 196 -20.17 1.85 -8.38
CA GLU A 196 -20.44 3.24 -8.01
C GLU A 196 -19.12 4.02 -7.97
N VAL A 197 -19.09 5.20 -8.56
CA VAL A 197 -17.98 6.15 -8.46
C VAL A 197 -18.46 7.34 -7.65
N GLN A 198 -17.74 7.68 -6.60
CA GLN A 198 -18.10 8.76 -5.68
C GLN A 198 -16.87 9.60 -5.34
N GLN A 199 -17.09 10.78 -4.79
CA GLN A 199 -16.02 11.61 -4.25
C GLN A 199 -15.43 10.94 -2.99
N LEU A 200 -14.11 11.01 -2.84
CA LEU A 200 -13.43 10.60 -1.61
C LEU A 200 -13.89 11.50 -0.46
N THR A 201 -14.26 10.88 0.64
CA THR A 201 -14.61 11.55 1.89
C THR A 201 -13.55 11.25 2.95
N GLN A 202 -13.45 12.09 3.99
CA GLN A 202 -12.59 11.81 5.13
C GLN A 202 -12.91 10.47 5.80
N GLN A 203 -14.20 10.08 5.81
CA GLN A 203 -14.61 8.78 6.33
C GLN A 203 -14.02 7.63 5.52
N LEU A 204 -14.05 7.71 4.18
CA LEU A 204 -13.45 6.69 3.31
C LEU A 204 -11.94 6.61 3.48
N VAL A 205 -11.25 7.76 3.54
CA VAL A 205 -9.81 7.80 3.80
C VAL A 205 -9.48 7.25 5.18
N GLY A 206 -10.30 7.56 6.19
CA GLY A 206 -10.15 7.07 7.56
C GLY A 206 -10.22 5.54 7.69
N GLN A 207 -10.97 4.86 6.82
CA GLN A 207 -11.05 3.40 6.82
C GLN A 207 -9.70 2.74 6.49
N PHE A 208 -8.85 3.40 5.72
CA PHE A 208 -7.52 2.91 5.34
C PHE A 208 -6.41 3.50 6.23
N ALA A 209 -6.70 4.56 6.99
CA ALA A 209 -5.70 5.24 7.82
C ALA A 209 -5.18 4.36 8.97
N GLY A 210 -5.96 3.39 9.42
CA GLY A 210 -5.55 2.43 10.46
C GLY A 210 -4.36 1.57 10.03
N ASP A 211 -4.32 1.17 8.76
CA ASP A 211 -3.22 0.36 8.20
C ASP A 211 -2.05 1.23 7.72
N PHE A 212 -2.33 2.33 7.01
CA PHE A 212 -1.32 3.04 6.23
C PHE A 212 -1.04 4.48 6.69
N GLY A 213 -1.80 5.01 7.65
CA GLY A 213 -1.85 6.44 7.93
C GLY A 213 -2.60 7.23 6.84
N VAL A 214 -2.70 8.55 7.02
CA VAL A 214 -3.31 9.44 6.02
C VAL A 214 -2.30 9.68 4.89
N PRO A 215 -2.68 9.53 3.60
CA PRO A 215 -1.78 9.81 2.49
C PRO A 215 -1.46 11.31 2.41
N THR A 216 -0.19 11.66 2.19
CA THR A 216 0.29 13.06 2.11
C THR A 216 -0.38 13.88 1.01
N SER A 217 -0.64 13.24 -0.14
CA SER A 217 -1.37 13.86 -1.26
C SER A 217 -2.81 14.23 -0.91
N TRP A 218 -3.44 13.46 -0.01
CA TRP A 218 -4.76 13.79 0.51
C TRP A 218 -4.75 15.02 1.43
N ASP A 219 -3.68 15.21 2.21
CA ASP A 219 -3.51 16.38 3.07
C ASP A 219 -3.47 17.70 2.29
N ALA A 220 -2.89 17.69 1.10
CA ALA A 220 -2.91 18.85 0.20
C ALA A 220 -4.31 19.14 -0.37
N ALA A 221 -5.09 18.10 -0.63
CA ALA A 221 -6.46 18.22 -1.16
C ALA A 221 -7.51 18.57 -0.09
N LYS A 222 -7.22 18.46 1.20
CA LYS A 222 -8.16 18.73 2.31
C LYS A 222 -8.79 20.11 2.23
N GLY A 223 -8.03 21.12 1.81
CA GLY A 223 -8.51 22.49 1.70
C GLY A 223 -9.65 22.64 0.69
N GLU A 224 -9.57 21.97 -0.46
CA GLU A 224 -10.59 22.03 -1.50
C GLU A 224 -11.84 21.21 -1.15
N VAL A 225 -11.66 19.99 -0.59
CA VAL A 225 -12.79 19.11 -0.24
C VAL A 225 -13.59 19.65 0.94
N ILE A 226 -12.95 20.23 1.94
CA ILE A 226 -13.64 20.89 3.06
C ILE A 226 -14.38 22.13 2.58
N GLY A 227 -13.79 22.92 1.67
CA GLY A 227 -14.46 24.06 1.05
C GLY A 227 -15.70 23.65 0.26
N TYR A 228 -15.63 22.57 -0.51
CA TYR A 228 -16.75 22.05 -1.29
C TYR A 228 -17.87 21.46 -0.41
N ALA A 229 -17.53 20.68 0.62
CA ALA A 229 -18.51 20.17 1.58
C ALA A 229 -19.19 21.30 2.39
N GLY A 230 -18.43 22.31 2.79
CA GLY A 230 -18.96 23.49 3.46
C GLY A 230 -19.94 24.29 2.58
N SER A 231 -19.63 24.44 1.30
CA SER A 231 -20.53 25.12 0.34
C SER A 231 -21.80 24.33 0.06
N ALA A 232 -21.72 23.00 -0.04
CA ALA A 232 -22.87 22.14 -0.26
C ALA A 232 -23.82 22.12 0.95
N VAL A 233 -23.27 22.07 2.17
CA VAL A 233 -24.04 22.09 3.41
C VAL A 233 -24.70 23.46 3.63
N ASN A 234 -24.03 24.57 3.35
CA ASN A 234 -24.62 25.91 3.46
C ASN A 234 -25.80 26.13 2.50
N ASN A 235 -25.75 25.51 1.33
CA ASN A 235 -26.85 25.61 0.35
C ASN A 235 -28.08 24.77 0.74
N VAL A 236 -27.89 23.72 1.55
CA VAL A 236 -28.99 22.81 1.96
C VAL A 236 -29.58 23.15 3.31
N THR A 237 -28.83 23.73 4.25
CA THR A 237 -29.23 23.85 5.67
C THR A 237 -29.37 25.27 6.21
N GLY A 238 -29.17 26.31 5.38
CA GLY A 238 -29.44 27.69 5.81
C GLY A 238 -28.69 28.13 7.09
N GLY A 239 -27.42 27.73 7.27
CA GLY A 239 -26.57 28.33 8.30
C GLY A 239 -26.06 27.42 9.44
N PHE A 240 -26.36 26.14 9.44
CA PHE A 240 -25.85 25.21 10.48
C PHE A 240 -24.43 24.65 10.19
N GLY A 241 -23.74 25.11 9.12
CA GLY A 241 -22.48 24.55 8.65
C GLY A 241 -21.26 24.75 9.56
N ASN A 242 -21.24 25.79 10.39
CA ASN A 242 -20.04 26.15 11.17
C ASN A 242 -19.77 25.26 12.38
N GLU A 243 -20.79 24.68 13.00
CA GLU A 243 -20.59 23.78 14.14
C GLU A 243 -20.07 22.40 13.74
N VAL A 244 -20.52 21.89 12.60
CA VAL A 244 -20.07 20.59 12.09
C VAL A 244 -18.60 20.65 11.66
N VAL A 245 -18.16 21.75 11.03
CA VAL A 245 -16.76 21.97 10.63
C VAL A 245 -15.85 22.07 11.86
N SER A 246 -16.30 22.72 12.94
CA SER A 246 -15.53 22.82 14.18
C SER A 246 -15.42 21.49 14.94
N ALA A 247 -16.46 20.65 14.93
CA ALA A 247 -16.45 19.34 15.57
C ALA A 247 -15.50 18.36 14.87
N VAL A 248 -15.46 18.39 13.54
CA VAL A 248 -14.55 17.55 12.73
C VAL A 248 -13.10 18.01 12.90
N GLY A 249 -12.83 19.32 12.91
CA GLY A 249 -11.49 19.87 13.12
C GLY A 249 -10.86 19.53 14.48
N ASN A 250 -11.68 19.34 15.52
CA ASN A 250 -11.21 19.02 16.88
C ASN A 250 -10.96 17.52 17.09
N LEU A 251 -11.58 16.64 16.34
CA LEU A 251 -11.31 15.18 16.37
C LEU A 251 -9.89 14.83 15.90
N PHE A 252 -9.31 15.64 15.03
CA PHE A 252 -7.94 15.41 14.48
C PHE A 252 -6.81 16.11 15.27
N LYS A 253 -7.13 16.93 16.29
CA LYS A 253 -6.12 17.57 17.16
C LYS A 253 -5.52 16.66 18.23
N LYS A 254 -5.98 15.41 18.37
CA LYS A 254 -5.45 14.47 19.36
C LYS A 254 -4.17 13.81 18.87
N LYS A 255 -3.04 14.38 19.33
CA LYS A 255 -1.70 13.82 19.48
C LYS A 255 -1.19 12.98 18.32
N ALA A 256 -0.57 13.67 17.35
CA ALA A 256 0.27 13.03 16.34
C ALA A 256 1.45 12.34 17.03
N THR A 257 1.51 11.01 16.97
CA THR A 257 2.75 10.26 17.07
C THR A 257 3.65 10.72 15.93
N PRO A 258 4.98 10.85 16.09
CA PRO A 258 5.85 11.32 15.02
C PRO A 258 5.67 10.42 13.80
N SER A 259 5.09 11.00 12.76
CA SER A 259 4.95 10.38 11.44
C SER A 259 6.34 10.08 10.88
N PRO A 260 6.56 8.94 10.22
CA PRO A 260 7.75 8.74 9.41
C PRO A 260 7.88 9.91 8.43
N ALA A 261 9.13 10.28 8.12
CA ALA A 261 9.49 11.44 7.29
C ALA A 261 8.58 11.54 6.06
N PRO A 262 8.19 12.77 5.65
CA PRO A 262 7.24 12.96 4.56
C PRO A 262 7.75 12.25 3.31
N THR A 263 7.04 11.23 2.89
CA THR A 263 7.26 10.60 1.60
C THR A 263 7.06 11.69 0.55
N ARG A 264 8.11 11.99 -0.22
CA ARG A 264 8.01 12.95 -1.34
C ARG A 264 6.83 12.55 -2.20
N SER A 265 6.10 13.53 -2.75
CA SER A 265 5.05 13.32 -3.74
C SER A 265 5.53 12.28 -4.77
N THR A 266 4.64 11.37 -5.21
CA THR A 266 4.94 10.40 -6.27
C THR A 266 5.27 11.08 -7.59
N CYS A 267 4.91 12.35 -7.70
CA CYS A 267 5.07 13.18 -8.89
C CYS A 267 6.35 14.04 -8.90
N SER A 268 7.21 13.93 -7.89
CA SER A 268 8.46 14.71 -7.78
C SER A 268 9.70 13.85 -7.93
#